data_d908bc3dc0ccd3cd8dae8dc72607de53
#
_entry.id   d908bc3dc0ccd3cd8dae8dc72607de53
#
_cell.length_a   1.000
_cell.length_b   1.000
_cell.length_c   1.000
_cell.angle_alpha   90.00
_cell.angle_beta   90.00
_cell.angle_gamma   90.00
#
_symmetry.space_group_name_H-M   'P 1'
#
loop_
_entity.id
_entity.type
_entity.pdbx_description
1 polymer ?
#
loop_
_entity_poly.entity_id
_entity_poly.type
_entity_poly.pdbx_seq_one_letter_code
_entity_poly.pdbx_strand_id
1 'polypeptide(L)'
;VEGIILAEAGIQRLAQLDALPEGSHDIHAMRINPIDWPTAPGQGAIVVHCLTEKLAEFGWVREILNDHSTEVSVGEERRILKYLGGGCRTPVGVECVDGESHGYIAPEDWRDRYSSGNNFELVPIDNNGPPPKSETDSNTKQDMGFRGSSRLVSTLNSDRMRNKLRDIGIEVLNTPVIELTEIEDNWPEFRLNFSLPRNDWPILVLTSPFASRCASKMIEVIPDLGRIQWLAIGAGTARSCFQYGNPASICANAKNSKELEEYIKKNIPQCVPLLIPRSNVGTENMVNNLRKSGFTVSSWIGYQNSRKIVQFDGMERDDVLLISSPSSARSWDYNELPVPDTVLCMGTTTETEIQSI
;
A
#
# COMPACT_ATOMS: atom_id res chain seq x y z
N VAL A 1 -5.90 17.13 -22.97
CA VAL A 1 -5.24 17.49 -21.69
C VAL A 1 -4.75 18.92 -21.86
N GLU A 2 -5.20 19.83 -20.97
CA GLU A 2 -4.86 21.25 -21.05
C GLU A 2 -3.48 21.55 -20.46
N GLY A 3 -2.99 20.70 -19.56
CA GLY A 3 -1.66 20.79 -18.96
C GLY A 3 -1.31 19.57 -18.11
N ILE A 4 -0.02 19.39 -17.84
CA ILE A 4 0.50 18.36 -16.93
C ILE A 4 1.59 18.98 -16.05
N ILE A 5 1.73 18.45 -14.83
CA ILE A 5 2.79 18.83 -13.91
C ILE A 5 3.87 17.73 -13.95
N LEU A 6 5.10 18.14 -14.21
CA LEU A 6 6.25 17.23 -14.31
C LEU A 6 7.39 17.72 -13.42
N ALA A 7 8.26 16.79 -13.01
CA ALA A 7 9.49 17.12 -12.31
C ALA A 7 10.49 17.78 -13.29
N GLU A 8 10.92 19.00 -13.00
CA GLU A 8 11.87 19.76 -13.83
C GLU A 8 13.18 18.99 -14.07
N ALA A 9 13.70 18.32 -13.04
CA ALA A 9 14.92 17.51 -13.16
C ALA A 9 14.81 16.38 -14.21
N GLY A 10 13.62 15.80 -14.38
CA GLY A 10 13.36 14.79 -15.41
C GLY A 10 13.43 15.37 -16.81
N ILE A 11 12.81 16.53 -17.01
CA ILE A 11 12.82 17.25 -18.30
C ILE A 11 14.23 17.69 -18.64
N GLN A 12 14.97 18.24 -17.68
CA GLN A 12 16.36 18.67 -17.90
C GLN A 12 17.27 17.51 -18.30
N ARG A 13 17.11 16.33 -17.67
CA ARG A 13 17.88 15.13 -18.04
C ARG A 13 17.57 14.66 -19.46
N LEU A 14 16.29 14.65 -19.85
CA LEU A 14 15.89 14.30 -21.22
C LEU A 14 16.45 15.29 -22.24
N ALA A 15 16.41 16.58 -21.92
CA ALA A 15 16.99 17.63 -22.79
C ALA A 15 18.50 17.46 -22.93
N GLN A 16 19.24 17.18 -21.86
CA GLN A 16 20.69 16.94 -21.88
C GLN A 16 21.08 15.70 -22.72
N LEU A 17 20.19 14.73 -22.81
CA LEU A 17 20.40 13.50 -23.59
C LEU A 17 19.83 13.58 -25.01
N ASP A 18 19.33 14.77 -25.42
CA ASP A 18 18.60 14.96 -26.69
C ASP A 18 17.46 13.93 -26.90
N ALA A 19 16.79 13.60 -25.80
CA ALA A 19 15.76 12.57 -25.74
C ALA A 19 14.35 13.13 -25.46
N LEU A 20 14.17 14.45 -25.65
CA LEU A 20 12.83 15.05 -25.58
C LEU A 20 11.95 14.53 -26.74
N PRO A 21 10.67 14.23 -26.52
CA PRO A 21 9.76 13.80 -27.56
C PRO A 21 9.64 14.84 -28.70
N GLU A 22 9.41 14.36 -29.92
CA GLU A 22 9.10 15.21 -31.04
C GLU A 22 7.87 16.09 -30.74
N GLY A 23 7.91 17.36 -31.12
CA GLY A 23 6.84 18.32 -30.80
C GLY A 23 6.94 18.97 -29.42
N SER A 24 7.93 18.62 -28.59
CA SER A 24 8.14 19.28 -27.27
C SER A 24 8.46 20.80 -27.40
N HIS A 25 8.90 21.25 -28.55
CA HIS A 25 9.14 22.68 -28.83
C HIS A 25 7.86 23.54 -28.90
N ASP A 26 6.72 22.89 -29.11
CA ASP A 26 5.42 23.57 -29.19
C ASP A 26 4.72 23.64 -27.80
N ILE A 27 5.37 23.10 -26.76
CA ILE A 27 4.82 23.07 -25.39
C ILE A 27 5.35 24.26 -24.59
N HIS A 28 4.44 25.06 -24.04
CA HIS A 28 4.80 26.11 -23.10
C HIS A 28 5.04 25.47 -21.70
N ALA A 29 6.23 25.70 -21.16
CA ALA A 29 6.58 25.25 -19.82
C ALA A 29 6.64 26.45 -18.86
N MET A 30 6.03 26.30 -17.69
CA MET A 30 6.09 27.27 -16.61
C MET A 30 6.67 26.60 -15.36
N ARG A 31 7.67 27.22 -14.75
CA ARG A 31 8.21 26.74 -13.48
C ARG A 31 7.27 27.16 -12.36
N ILE A 32 6.83 26.19 -11.53
CA ILE A 32 6.00 26.44 -10.35
C ILE A 32 6.94 26.69 -9.17
N ASN A 33 6.69 27.77 -8.42
CA ASN A 33 7.44 28.06 -7.21
C ASN A 33 7.02 27.09 -6.10
N PRO A 34 7.95 26.33 -5.49
CA PRO A 34 7.63 25.35 -4.45
C PRO A 34 7.12 25.98 -3.13
N ILE A 35 7.37 27.26 -2.88
CA ILE A 35 6.81 27.97 -1.74
C ILE A 35 5.30 28.18 -1.92
N ASP A 36 4.88 28.57 -3.13
CA ASP A 36 3.47 28.81 -3.44
C ASP A 36 2.71 27.49 -3.69
N TRP A 37 3.44 26.48 -4.18
CA TRP A 37 2.91 25.17 -4.48
C TRP A 37 3.85 24.07 -3.98
N PRO A 38 3.87 23.83 -2.68
CA PRO A 38 4.78 22.87 -2.08
C PRO A 38 4.44 21.43 -2.48
N THR A 39 5.49 20.63 -2.63
CA THR A 39 5.38 19.22 -2.99
C THR A 39 5.09 18.34 -1.76
N ALA A 40 4.86 17.05 -1.99
CA ALA A 40 4.77 16.10 -0.90
C ALA A 40 6.12 16.03 -0.13
N PRO A 41 6.11 15.85 1.21
CA PRO A 41 7.30 15.81 2.03
C PRO A 41 8.36 14.82 1.54
N GLY A 42 9.57 15.29 1.32
CA GLY A 42 10.71 14.52 0.80
C GLY A 42 10.64 14.24 -0.70
N GLN A 43 9.77 14.90 -1.45
CA GLN A 43 9.66 14.77 -2.90
C GLN A 43 10.94 15.24 -3.58
N GLY A 44 11.52 14.40 -4.45
CA GLY A 44 12.74 14.71 -5.20
C GLY A 44 14.05 14.40 -4.45
N ALA A 45 14.00 14.10 -3.14
CA ALA A 45 15.18 13.68 -2.41
C ALA A 45 15.59 12.25 -2.79
N ILE A 46 16.86 12.08 -3.14
CA ILE A 46 17.46 10.77 -3.41
C ILE A 46 17.97 10.19 -2.09
N VAL A 47 17.57 8.97 -1.77
CA VAL A 47 17.94 8.30 -0.52
C VAL A 47 18.69 7.00 -0.82
N VAL A 48 19.81 6.81 -0.12
CA VAL A 48 20.55 5.54 -0.11
C VAL A 48 20.20 4.77 1.16
N HIS A 49 19.77 3.53 1.03
CA HIS A 49 19.44 2.65 2.15
C HIS A 49 20.44 1.51 2.26
N CYS A 50 20.79 1.16 3.49
CA CYS A 50 21.50 -0.09 3.79
C CYS A 50 20.85 -0.78 5.00
N LEU A 51 21.15 -2.05 5.20
CA LEU A 51 20.73 -2.78 6.38
C LEU A 51 21.43 -2.20 7.62
N THR A 52 20.74 -2.16 8.75
CA THR A 52 21.28 -1.58 10.00
C THR A 52 22.56 -2.28 10.45
N GLU A 53 22.65 -3.62 10.30
CA GLU A 53 23.84 -4.39 10.60
C GLU A 53 25.03 -4.11 9.66
N LYS A 54 24.78 -3.48 8.52
CA LYS A 54 25.77 -3.09 7.52
C LYS A 54 26.23 -1.63 7.63
N LEU A 55 25.69 -0.86 8.59
CA LEU A 55 26.05 0.55 8.76
C LEU A 55 27.56 0.76 8.97
N ALA A 56 28.22 -0.14 9.71
CA ALA A 56 29.67 -0.04 9.92
C ALA A 56 30.48 -0.23 8.63
N GLU A 57 29.99 -1.07 7.71
CA GLU A 57 30.62 -1.34 6.42
C GLU A 57 30.40 -0.21 5.42
N PHE A 58 29.22 0.42 5.43
CA PHE A 58 28.82 1.44 4.47
C PHE A 58 28.78 2.87 5.02
N GLY A 59 29.30 3.12 6.22
CA GLY A 59 29.31 4.46 6.83
C GLY A 59 29.97 5.54 5.98
N TRP A 60 30.99 5.15 5.20
CA TRP A 60 31.70 6.04 4.26
C TRP A 60 30.78 6.61 3.16
N VAL A 61 29.72 5.92 2.80
CA VAL A 61 28.72 6.39 1.81
C VAL A 61 28.09 7.70 2.27
N ARG A 62 27.79 7.79 3.58
CA ARG A 62 27.23 9.01 4.16
C ARG A 62 28.23 10.18 4.06
N GLU A 63 29.50 9.95 4.29
CA GLU A 63 30.52 11.00 4.20
C GLU A 63 30.67 11.58 2.79
N ILE A 64 30.44 10.74 1.77
CA ILE A 64 30.61 11.15 0.36
C ILE A 64 29.31 11.69 -0.26
N LEU A 65 28.16 11.08 0.06
CA LEU A 65 26.91 11.36 -0.66
C LEU A 65 25.92 12.20 0.14
N ASN A 66 26.12 12.36 1.46
CA ASN A 66 25.15 13.12 2.23
C ASN A 66 25.28 14.62 1.97
N ASP A 67 24.21 15.24 1.56
CA ASP A 67 24.06 16.68 1.55
C ASP A 67 23.34 17.13 2.82
N HIS A 68 24.05 17.85 3.68
CA HIS A 68 23.55 18.23 5.00
C HIS A 68 22.34 19.17 4.91
N SER A 69 22.31 20.07 3.94
CA SER A 69 21.17 20.98 3.73
C SER A 69 19.92 20.20 3.39
N THR A 70 20.02 19.28 2.43
CA THR A 70 18.92 18.37 2.05
C THR A 70 18.50 17.49 3.24
N GLU A 71 19.43 16.95 4.03
CA GLU A 71 19.13 16.14 5.21
C GLU A 71 18.27 16.90 6.22
N VAL A 72 18.63 18.15 6.50
CA VAL A 72 17.92 19.02 7.46
C VAL A 72 16.52 19.34 6.92
N SER A 73 16.42 19.83 5.68
CA SER A 73 15.14 20.20 5.06
C SER A 73 14.16 19.02 4.99
N VAL A 74 14.60 17.89 4.46
CA VAL A 74 13.78 16.66 4.35
C VAL A 74 13.45 16.09 5.72
N GLY A 75 14.36 16.22 6.70
CA GLY A 75 14.14 15.82 8.07
C GLY A 75 12.98 16.58 8.71
N GLU A 76 12.92 17.90 8.49
CA GLU A 76 11.84 18.75 9.00
C GLU A 76 10.50 18.46 8.28
N GLU A 77 10.49 18.37 6.96
CA GLU A 77 9.29 17.99 6.19
C GLU A 77 8.70 16.66 6.67
N ARG A 78 9.55 15.67 6.93
CA ARG A 78 9.13 14.37 7.47
C ARG A 78 8.64 14.45 8.90
N ARG A 79 9.21 15.35 9.72
CA ARG A 79 8.75 15.61 11.07
C ARG A 79 7.31 16.16 11.05
N ILE A 80 7.04 17.12 10.17
CA ILE A 80 5.71 17.69 9.96
C ILE A 80 4.73 16.60 9.49
N LEU A 81 5.10 15.80 8.49
CA LEU A 81 4.28 14.68 8.03
C LEU A 81 3.96 13.68 9.15
N LYS A 82 4.96 13.33 9.96
CA LYS A 82 4.78 12.42 11.11
C LYS A 82 3.83 12.99 12.16
N TYR A 83 3.95 14.29 12.46
CA TYR A 83 3.04 14.98 13.38
C TYR A 83 1.59 14.92 12.91
N LEU A 84 1.35 15.06 11.60
CA LEU A 84 0.03 14.99 10.99
C LEU A 84 -0.55 13.57 10.88
N GLY A 85 0.13 12.57 11.40
CA GLY A 85 -0.32 11.18 11.38
C GLY A 85 0.37 10.29 10.36
N GLY A 86 1.24 10.86 9.52
CA GLY A 86 2.19 10.21 8.62
C GLY A 86 1.62 9.20 7.62
N GLY A 87 1.94 9.33 6.35
CA GLY A 87 1.62 8.34 5.32
C GLY A 87 1.31 8.96 3.96
N CYS A 88 1.32 8.12 2.92
CA CYS A 88 1.07 8.55 1.52
C CYS A 88 -0.34 9.12 1.27
N ARG A 89 -1.23 9.07 2.26
CA ARG A 89 -2.61 9.56 2.16
C ARG A 89 -2.83 10.90 2.84
N THR A 90 -1.86 11.37 3.64
CA THR A 90 -1.95 12.66 4.30
C THR A 90 -1.89 13.76 3.25
N PRO A 91 -2.93 14.58 3.10
CA PRO A 91 -3.02 15.58 2.04
C PRO A 91 -2.23 16.84 2.43
N VAL A 92 -0.91 16.72 2.45
CA VAL A 92 0.03 17.78 2.85
C VAL A 92 1.07 18.01 1.77
N GLY A 93 1.30 19.25 1.46
CA GLY A 93 2.47 19.72 0.74
C GLY A 93 3.28 20.62 1.66
N VAL A 94 4.59 20.42 1.75
CA VAL A 94 5.48 21.26 2.56
C VAL A 94 6.87 21.34 1.93
N GLU A 95 7.43 22.53 1.97
CA GLU A 95 8.80 22.84 1.56
C GLU A 95 9.52 23.46 2.75
N CYS A 96 10.69 22.95 3.07
CA CYS A 96 11.53 23.47 4.13
C CYS A 96 12.85 23.97 3.55
N VAL A 97 13.07 25.27 3.62
CA VAL A 97 14.28 25.94 3.09
C VAL A 97 14.85 26.85 4.16
N ASP A 98 16.15 26.73 4.41
CA ASP A 98 16.90 27.59 5.37
C ASP A 98 16.28 27.65 6.77
N GLY A 99 15.63 26.57 7.21
CA GLY A 99 14.97 26.47 8.51
C GLY A 99 13.56 27.06 8.56
N GLU A 100 13.05 27.54 7.44
CA GLU A 100 11.68 28.02 7.31
C GLU A 100 10.82 26.97 6.60
N SER A 101 9.60 26.73 7.15
CA SER A 101 8.64 25.77 6.62
C SER A 101 7.45 26.49 6.01
N HIS A 102 7.14 26.16 4.78
CA HIS A 102 6.00 26.68 4.03
C HIS A 102 5.18 25.51 3.49
N GLY A 103 3.89 25.51 3.72
CA GLY A 103 3.08 24.40 3.25
C GLY A 103 1.59 24.58 3.46
N TYR A 104 0.85 23.57 3.05
CA TYR A 104 -0.59 23.52 3.19
C TYR A 104 -1.07 22.10 3.50
N ILE A 105 -2.15 22.04 4.26
CA ILE A 105 -2.88 20.81 4.54
C ILE A 105 -4.29 20.97 3.94
N ALA A 106 -4.72 19.99 3.15
CA ALA A 106 -6.11 19.90 2.73
C ALA A 106 -6.91 19.06 3.75
N PRO A 107 -8.23 19.27 3.88
CA PRO A 107 -9.08 18.43 4.73
C PRO A 107 -9.08 16.98 4.23
N GLU A 108 -9.31 16.00 5.14
CA GLU A 108 -9.27 14.57 4.79
C GLU A 108 -10.26 14.21 3.67
N ASP A 109 -11.40 14.87 3.65
CA ASP A 109 -12.49 14.68 2.67
C ASP A 109 -12.35 15.56 1.40
N TRP A 110 -11.17 16.14 1.15
CA TRP A 110 -10.95 17.06 0.04
C TRP A 110 -11.34 16.46 -1.34
N ARG A 111 -11.14 15.15 -1.52
CA ARG A 111 -11.48 14.48 -2.79
C ARG A 111 -12.97 14.44 -3.03
N ASP A 112 -13.74 14.14 -1.98
CA ASP A 112 -15.19 14.07 -2.05
C ASP A 112 -15.77 15.47 -2.26
N ARG A 113 -15.23 16.49 -1.59
CA ARG A 113 -15.58 17.90 -1.80
C ARG A 113 -15.27 18.33 -3.22
N TYR A 114 -14.08 18.08 -3.69
CA TYR A 114 -13.66 18.43 -5.06
C TYR A 114 -14.55 17.74 -6.10
N SER A 115 -14.80 16.44 -5.95
CA SER A 115 -15.63 15.65 -6.87
C SER A 115 -17.10 16.12 -6.89
N SER A 116 -17.57 16.68 -5.78
CA SER A 116 -18.94 17.24 -5.63
C SER A 116 -19.04 18.71 -6.02
N GLY A 117 -17.95 19.33 -6.48
CA GLY A 117 -17.89 20.75 -6.81
C GLY A 117 -17.95 21.68 -5.59
N ASN A 118 -17.71 21.16 -4.39
CA ASN A 118 -17.66 21.93 -3.16
C ASN A 118 -16.27 22.52 -2.94
N ASN A 119 -16.22 23.77 -2.50
CA ASN A 119 -14.97 24.42 -2.12
C ASN A 119 -14.47 23.90 -0.78
N PHE A 120 -13.15 23.92 -0.62
CA PHE A 120 -12.46 23.70 0.65
C PHE A 120 -11.28 24.67 0.78
N GLU A 121 -10.93 25.00 2.01
CA GLU A 121 -9.80 25.86 2.31
C GLU A 121 -8.58 24.98 2.66
N LEU A 122 -7.40 25.42 2.19
CA LEU A 122 -6.13 24.85 2.59
C LEU A 122 -5.67 25.54 3.87
N VAL A 123 -5.26 24.74 4.86
CA VAL A 123 -4.72 25.26 6.10
C VAL A 123 -3.21 25.46 5.95
N PRO A 124 -2.69 26.68 6.13
CA PRO A 124 -1.27 26.95 5.96
C PRO A 124 -0.43 26.31 7.08
N ILE A 125 0.78 25.89 6.70
CA ILE A 125 1.88 25.50 7.60
C ILE A 125 2.91 26.61 7.54
N ASP A 126 3.32 27.12 8.68
CA ASP A 126 4.36 28.13 8.83
C ASP A 126 5.46 27.65 9.80
N ASN A 127 6.38 28.55 10.14
CA ASN A 127 7.48 28.28 11.07
C ASN A 127 7.06 27.90 12.49
N ASN A 128 5.80 28.13 12.87
CA ASN A 128 5.24 27.68 14.14
C ASN A 128 4.83 26.21 14.09
N GLY A 129 4.99 25.59 12.94
CA GLY A 129 4.61 24.21 12.65
C GLY A 129 3.17 24.08 12.16
N PRO A 130 2.71 22.84 11.93
CA PRO A 130 1.33 22.61 11.55
C PRO A 130 0.39 23.06 12.67
N PRO A 131 -0.82 23.57 12.33
CA PRO A 131 -1.79 23.96 13.33
C PRO A 131 -2.04 22.83 14.31
N PRO A 132 -2.30 23.12 15.60
CA PRO A 132 -2.65 22.10 16.57
C PRO A 132 -3.84 21.31 16.03
N LYS A 133 -3.79 19.98 16.14
CA LYS A 133 -4.93 19.14 15.78
C LYS A 133 -6.13 19.69 16.51
N SER A 134 -7.21 20.08 15.79
CA SER A 134 -8.41 20.56 16.40
C SER A 134 -8.92 19.52 17.40
N GLU A 135 -9.35 19.93 18.58
CA GLU A 135 -9.89 19.01 19.60
C GLU A 135 -11.08 18.19 19.09
N THR A 136 -11.68 18.61 17.97
CA THR A 136 -12.72 17.84 17.26
C THR A 136 -12.18 16.57 16.61
N ASP A 137 -10.88 16.48 16.25
CA ASP A 137 -10.27 15.23 15.77
C ASP A 137 -9.87 14.30 16.90
N SER A 138 -9.82 14.78 18.15
CA SER A 138 -9.57 13.95 19.33
C SER A 138 -10.82 13.14 19.75
N ASN A 139 -11.99 13.42 19.22
CA ASN A 139 -13.23 12.70 19.52
C ASN A 139 -13.54 11.54 18.57
N THR A 140 -12.69 11.27 17.57
CA THR A 140 -12.69 9.97 16.88
C THR A 140 -11.59 9.01 17.41
N LYS A 141 -11.12 9.19 18.64
CA LYS A 141 -10.94 8.03 19.48
C LYS A 141 -12.36 7.53 19.79
N GLN A 142 -13.00 6.90 18.80
CA GLN A 142 -13.96 5.87 19.14
C GLN A 142 -13.24 5.05 20.21
N ASP A 143 -13.86 5.01 21.39
CA ASP A 143 -13.43 4.17 22.48
C ASP A 143 -13.35 2.75 21.91
N MET A 144 -12.14 2.37 21.43
CA MET A 144 -11.90 1.05 20.82
C MET A 144 -11.90 -0.03 21.91
N GLY A 145 -12.46 0.27 23.07
CA GLY A 145 -12.53 -0.67 24.19
C GLY A 145 -11.20 -0.96 24.87
N PHE A 146 -10.09 -0.31 24.43
CA PHE A 146 -8.81 -0.43 25.11
C PHE A 146 -8.85 0.33 26.45
N ARG A 147 -9.16 -0.38 27.52
CA ARG A 147 -9.04 0.13 28.89
C ARG A 147 -7.66 -0.23 29.42
N GLY A 148 -6.85 0.76 29.66
CA GLY A 148 -5.62 0.81 30.46
C GLY A 148 -4.58 -0.33 30.43
N SER A 149 -4.94 -1.57 30.32
CA SER A 149 -4.04 -2.74 30.30
C SER A 149 -4.38 -3.78 29.24
N SER A 150 -5.30 -3.48 28.33
CA SER A 150 -5.74 -4.43 27.30
C SER A 150 -4.62 -4.68 26.28
N ARG A 151 -4.39 -5.95 25.98
CA ARG A 151 -3.45 -6.39 24.94
C ARG A 151 -4.24 -6.65 23.65
N LEU A 152 -3.58 -6.49 22.51
CA LEU A 152 -4.13 -6.89 21.21
C LEU A 152 -3.59 -8.28 20.83
N VAL A 153 -4.44 -9.28 20.80
CA VAL A 153 -4.11 -10.59 20.23
C VAL A 153 -4.45 -10.60 18.76
N SER A 154 -3.47 -10.84 17.90
CA SER A 154 -3.63 -10.68 16.45
C SER A 154 -3.34 -11.97 15.69
N THR A 155 -4.22 -12.34 14.76
CA THR A 155 -4.02 -13.49 13.86
C THR A 155 -3.18 -13.14 12.62
N LEU A 156 -2.59 -11.93 12.55
CA LEU A 156 -1.74 -11.52 11.43
C LEU A 156 -0.42 -12.29 11.41
N ASN A 157 0.02 -12.66 10.19
CA ASN A 157 1.32 -13.30 9.94
C ASN A 157 2.48 -12.29 9.81
N SER A 158 2.35 -11.08 10.36
CA SER A 158 3.40 -10.07 10.27
C SER A 158 3.50 -9.22 11.53
N ASP A 159 4.72 -8.86 11.89
CA ASP A 159 5.02 -8.00 13.04
C ASP A 159 4.77 -6.50 12.80
N ARG A 160 4.30 -6.14 11.62
CA ARG A 160 4.12 -4.74 11.25
C ARG A 160 3.16 -4.00 12.17
N MET A 161 2.04 -4.63 12.55
CA MET A 161 1.09 -4.04 13.49
C MET A 161 1.69 -3.96 14.89
N ARG A 162 2.40 -5.01 15.34
CA ARG A 162 3.14 -5.01 16.60
C ARG A 162 4.08 -3.81 16.70
N ASN A 163 4.89 -3.56 15.66
CA ASN A 163 5.84 -2.45 15.66
C ASN A 163 5.14 -1.09 15.72
N LYS A 164 4.04 -0.91 14.98
CA LYS A 164 3.28 0.35 15.00
C LYS A 164 2.55 0.62 16.32
N LEU A 165 1.98 -0.40 16.94
CA LEU A 165 1.21 -0.26 18.17
C LEU A 165 2.09 -0.18 19.40
N ARG A 166 3.30 -0.75 19.36
CA ARG A 166 4.31 -0.57 20.42
C ARG A 166 4.63 0.90 20.64
N ASP A 167 4.73 1.68 19.56
CA ASP A 167 5.07 3.12 19.65
C ASP A 167 4.00 3.93 20.41
N ILE A 168 2.79 3.41 20.54
CA ILE A 168 1.67 4.02 21.27
C ILE A 168 1.33 3.26 22.56
N GLY A 169 2.20 2.37 23.00
CA GLY A 169 2.10 1.66 24.28
C GLY A 169 1.11 0.49 24.31
N ILE A 170 0.64 0.01 23.16
CA ILE A 170 -0.22 -1.17 23.09
C ILE A 170 0.63 -2.43 22.88
N GLU A 171 0.50 -3.39 23.80
CA GLU A 171 1.11 -4.71 23.66
C GLU A 171 0.37 -5.52 22.57
N VAL A 172 1.12 -6.13 21.64
CA VAL A 172 0.55 -6.98 20.60
C VAL A 172 1.15 -8.37 20.67
N LEU A 173 0.29 -9.36 20.85
CA LEU A 173 0.62 -10.77 20.78
C LEU A 173 0.19 -11.32 19.41
N ASN A 174 1.15 -11.67 18.57
CA ASN A 174 0.83 -12.32 17.30
C ASN A 174 0.66 -13.83 17.51
N THR A 175 -0.54 -14.30 17.21
CA THR A 175 -0.92 -15.72 17.26
C THR A 175 -1.44 -16.13 15.88
N PRO A 176 -0.55 -16.31 14.88
CA PRO A 176 -0.98 -16.69 13.55
C PRO A 176 -1.52 -18.12 13.54
N VAL A 177 -2.78 -18.28 13.16
CA VAL A 177 -3.52 -19.56 13.10
C VAL A 177 -3.59 -20.14 11.68
N ILE A 178 -3.00 -19.45 10.72
CA ILE A 178 -2.84 -19.93 9.34
C ILE A 178 -1.38 -19.84 8.93
N GLU A 179 -0.99 -20.71 8.01
CA GLU A 179 0.31 -20.70 7.35
C GLU A 179 0.11 -20.51 5.85
N LEU A 180 0.92 -19.62 5.27
CA LEU A 180 0.91 -19.35 3.84
C LEU A 180 2.20 -19.90 3.24
N THR A 181 2.08 -20.81 2.28
CA THR A 181 3.21 -21.48 1.63
C THR A 181 3.15 -21.27 0.11
N GLU A 182 4.27 -20.94 -0.48
CA GLU A 182 4.43 -20.77 -1.92
C GLU A 182 4.28 -22.13 -2.64
N ILE A 183 3.62 -22.14 -3.81
CA ILE A 183 3.53 -23.31 -4.69
C ILE A 183 4.10 -22.89 -6.05
N GLU A 184 5.37 -23.17 -6.27
CA GLU A 184 6.08 -22.76 -7.48
C GLU A 184 5.67 -23.61 -8.70
N ASP A 185 5.49 -24.90 -8.53
CA ASP A 185 5.19 -25.85 -9.62
C ASP A 185 3.84 -25.63 -10.32
N ASN A 186 2.93 -24.90 -9.66
CA ASN A 186 1.61 -24.62 -10.23
C ASN A 186 1.57 -23.37 -11.11
N TRP A 187 2.66 -22.61 -11.18
CA TRP A 187 2.69 -21.44 -12.03
C TRP A 187 2.81 -21.86 -13.49
N PRO A 188 1.88 -21.39 -14.35
CA PRO A 188 1.90 -21.75 -15.75
C PRO A 188 3.14 -21.18 -16.44
N GLU A 189 3.68 -21.92 -17.38
CA GLU A 189 4.66 -21.33 -18.30
C GLU A 189 4.02 -20.13 -19.00
N PHE A 190 4.67 -18.99 -18.89
CA PHE A 190 4.23 -17.75 -19.48
C PHE A 190 5.33 -17.19 -20.37
N ARG A 191 4.99 -16.89 -21.62
CA ARG A 191 5.85 -16.22 -22.59
C ARG A 191 5.10 -15.05 -23.20
N LEU A 192 5.72 -13.88 -23.11
CA LEU A 192 5.14 -12.67 -23.66
C LEU A 192 5.27 -12.65 -25.19
N ASN A 193 4.18 -12.38 -25.87
CA ASN A 193 4.20 -12.14 -27.30
C ASN A 193 4.57 -10.67 -27.58
N PHE A 194 5.83 -10.43 -27.90
CA PHE A 194 6.36 -9.09 -28.21
C PHE A 194 5.84 -8.50 -29.54
N SER A 195 5.14 -9.30 -30.38
CA SER A 195 4.51 -8.79 -31.59
C SER A 195 3.21 -8.05 -31.29
N LEU A 196 2.64 -8.19 -30.10
CA LEU A 196 1.44 -7.47 -29.68
C LEU A 196 1.80 -6.08 -29.13
N PRO A 197 0.93 -5.08 -29.36
CA PRO A 197 1.04 -3.79 -28.69
C PRO A 197 1.06 -3.96 -27.16
N ARG A 198 1.79 -3.11 -26.45
CA ARG A 198 1.88 -3.17 -24.98
C ARG A 198 0.51 -3.11 -24.27
N ASN A 199 -0.45 -2.42 -24.86
CA ASN A 199 -1.81 -2.29 -24.33
C ASN A 199 -2.62 -3.60 -24.38
N ASP A 200 -2.17 -4.55 -25.20
CA ASP A 200 -2.80 -5.88 -25.34
C ASP A 200 -2.07 -6.96 -24.53
N TRP A 201 -1.00 -6.57 -23.83
CA TRP A 201 -0.26 -7.48 -22.97
C TRP A 201 -1.10 -7.87 -21.74
N PRO A 202 -0.94 -9.09 -21.22
CA PRO A 202 -1.65 -9.51 -20.03
C PRO A 202 -1.39 -8.62 -18.81
N ILE A 203 -2.38 -8.58 -17.92
CA ILE A 203 -2.26 -7.93 -16.61
C ILE A 203 -2.25 -9.02 -15.53
N LEU A 204 -1.24 -8.96 -14.63
CA LEU A 204 -1.18 -9.80 -13.45
C LEU A 204 -2.01 -9.18 -12.34
N VAL A 205 -3.11 -9.83 -11.94
CA VAL A 205 -4.04 -9.35 -10.91
C VAL A 205 -3.71 -9.99 -9.56
N LEU A 206 -3.32 -9.17 -8.60
CA LEU A 206 -2.87 -9.60 -7.29
C LEU A 206 -3.89 -9.22 -6.22
N THR A 207 -4.48 -10.23 -5.59
CA THR A 207 -5.57 -10.10 -4.62
C THR A 207 -5.12 -10.09 -3.16
N SER A 208 -3.82 -10.28 -2.91
CA SER A 208 -3.26 -10.26 -1.55
C SER A 208 -1.77 -9.87 -1.55
N PRO A 209 -1.23 -9.38 -0.42
CA PRO A 209 0.21 -9.16 -0.26
C PRO A 209 1.04 -10.42 -0.46
N PHE A 210 0.52 -11.59 -0.07
CA PHE A 210 1.25 -12.84 -0.25
C PHE A 210 1.32 -13.28 -1.72
N ALA A 211 0.25 -13.05 -2.49
CA ALA A 211 0.26 -13.27 -3.94
C ALA A 211 1.34 -12.43 -4.64
N SER A 212 1.55 -11.18 -4.20
CA SER A 212 2.61 -10.33 -4.77
C SER A 212 4.01 -10.83 -4.44
N ARG A 213 4.21 -11.35 -3.23
CA ARG A 213 5.47 -12.00 -2.85
C ARG A 213 5.77 -13.21 -3.73
N CYS A 214 4.79 -14.11 -3.90
CA CYS A 214 4.93 -15.27 -4.78
C CYS A 214 5.24 -14.86 -6.22
N ALA A 215 4.50 -13.88 -6.76
CA ALA A 215 4.71 -13.39 -8.11
C ALA A 215 6.11 -12.79 -8.31
N SER A 216 6.61 -12.02 -7.35
CA SER A 216 7.95 -11.43 -7.41
C SER A 216 9.05 -12.50 -7.44
N LYS A 217 8.91 -13.55 -6.63
CA LYS A 217 9.82 -14.68 -6.64
C LYS A 217 9.81 -15.44 -7.96
N MET A 218 8.61 -15.61 -8.53
CA MET A 218 8.46 -16.31 -9.82
C MET A 218 9.07 -15.57 -11.02
N ILE A 219 9.45 -14.31 -10.90
CA ILE A 219 10.18 -13.59 -11.97
C ILE A 219 11.54 -14.23 -12.26
N GLU A 220 12.18 -14.86 -11.29
CA GLU A 220 13.43 -15.56 -11.49
C GLU A 220 13.27 -16.74 -12.48
N VAL A 221 12.10 -17.39 -12.45
CA VAL A 221 11.76 -18.54 -13.29
C VAL A 221 11.00 -18.13 -14.56
N ILE A 222 10.15 -17.11 -14.43
CA ILE A 222 9.28 -16.57 -15.49
C ILE A 222 9.56 -15.06 -15.65
N PRO A 223 10.67 -14.67 -16.29
CA PRO A 223 11.10 -13.26 -16.37
C PRO A 223 10.08 -12.32 -17.02
N ASP A 224 9.24 -12.84 -17.89
CA ASP A 224 8.23 -12.04 -18.59
C ASP A 224 7.13 -11.51 -17.65
N LEU A 225 6.95 -12.09 -16.45
CA LEU A 225 6.06 -11.53 -15.42
C LEU A 225 6.51 -10.16 -14.94
N GLY A 226 7.82 -9.88 -14.91
CA GLY A 226 8.36 -8.57 -14.55
C GLY A 226 8.19 -7.49 -15.63
N ARG A 227 7.72 -7.86 -16.83
CA ARG A 227 7.55 -6.95 -17.97
C ARG A 227 6.13 -6.49 -18.17
N ILE A 228 5.16 -7.23 -17.63
CA ILE A 228 3.72 -6.92 -17.76
C ILE A 228 3.25 -5.99 -16.64
N GLN A 229 2.08 -5.42 -16.80
CA GLN A 229 1.46 -4.61 -15.76
C GLN A 229 0.95 -5.48 -14.61
N TRP A 230 1.13 -5.00 -13.39
CA TRP A 230 0.60 -5.60 -12.18
C TRP A 230 -0.54 -4.74 -11.64
N LEU A 231 -1.68 -5.35 -11.38
CA LEU A 231 -2.83 -4.73 -10.76
C LEU A 231 -2.98 -5.25 -9.34
N ALA A 232 -2.80 -4.37 -8.37
CA ALA A 232 -3.03 -4.67 -6.96
C ALA A 232 -4.46 -4.36 -6.55
N ILE A 233 -5.08 -5.24 -5.78
CA ILE A 233 -6.42 -5.02 -5.24
C ILE A 233 -6.52 -3.73 -4.42
N GLY A 234 -5.52 -3.43 -3.62
CA GLY A 234 -5.50 -2.25 -2.76
C GLY A 234 -4.11 -1.88 -2.27
N ALA A 235 -4.02 -0.82 -1.48
CA ALA A 235 -2.77 -0.23 -1.02
C ALA A 235 -1.83 -1.20 -0.27
N GLY A 236 -2.38 -2.17 0.47
CA GLY A 236 -1.58 -3.19 1.17
C GLY A 236 -0.83 -4.10 0.20
N THR A 237 -1.52 -4.56 -0.85
CA THR A 237 -0.93 -5.38 -1.91
C THR A 237 0.03 -4.58 -2.78
N ALA A 238 -0.32 -3.34 -3.16
CA ALA A 238 0.56 -2.46 -3.92
C ALA A 238 1.89 -2.18 -3.19
N ARG A 239 1.81 -1.97 -1.87
CA ARG A 239 3.02 -1.81 -1.03
C ARG A 239 3.86 -3.08 -0.99
N SER A 240 3.24 -4.26 -0.91
CA SER A 240 3.95 -5.52 -0.97
C SER A 240 4.65 -5.70 -2.32
N CYS A 241 3.99 -5.38 -3.44
CA CYS A 241 4.61 -5.36 -4.77
C CYS A 241 5.89 -4.50 -4.78
N PHE A 242 5.80 -3.29 -4.23
CA PHE A 242 6.95 -2.39 -4.13
C PHE A 242 8.08 -2.95 -3.26
N GLN A 243 7.75 -3.56 -2.10
CA GLN A 243 8.73 -4.15 -1.18
C GLN A 243 9.52 -5.30 -1.81
N TYR A 244 8.90 -6.03 -2.73
CA TYR A 244 9.55 -7.14 -3.46
C TYR A 244 10.13 -6.72 -4.83
N GLY A 245 10.31 -5.40 -5.06
CA GLY A 245 11.00 -4.87 -6.22
C GLY A 245 10.18 -4.78 -7.52
N ASN A 246 8.88 -5.07 -7.46
CA ASN A 246 7.98 -5.03 -8.63
C ASN A 246 6.74 -4.16 -8.32
N PRO A 247 6.85 -2.84 -8.42
CA PRO A 247 5.74 -1.93 -8.13
C PRO A 247 4.52 -2.24 -8.99
N ALA A 248 3.34 -2.31 -8.37
CA ALA A 248 2.10 -2.44 -9.12
C ALA A 248 1.84 -1.17 -9.94
N SER A 249 1.63 -1.33 -11.24
CA SER A 249 1.31 -0.24 -12.17
C SER A 249 -0.08 0.32 -11.92
N ILE A 250 -0.99 -0.51 -11.38
CA ILE A 250 -2.39 -0.18 -11.13
C ILE A 250 -2.75 -0.58 -9.70
N CYS A 251 -3.40 0.31 -8.97
CA CYS A 251 -4.00 0.00 -7.66
C CYS A 251 -5.51 0.28 -7.73
N ALA A 252 -6.32 -0.79 -7.64
CA ALA A 252 -7.77 -0.67 -7.76
C ALA A 252 -8.44 0.01 -6.56
N ASN A 253 -7.74 0.07 -5.40
CA ASN A 253 -8.28 0.53 -4.12
C ASN A 253 -9.60 -0.18 -3.71
N ALA A 254 -9.75 -1.43 -4.17
CA ALA A 254 -10.91 -2.26 -3.85
C ALA A 254 -10.75 -2.89 -2.45
N LYS A 255 -11.84 -2.97 -1.71
CA LYS A 255 -11.87 -3.54 -0.36
C LYS A 255 -12.03 -5.06 -0.38
N ASN A 256 -12.58 -5.61 -1.46
CA ASN A 256 -12.87 -7.03 -1.61
C ASN A 256 -12.85 -7.43 -3.10
N SER A 257 -13.00 -8.75 -3.35
CA SER A 257 -12.99 -9.31 -4.71
C SER A 257 -14.13 -8.80 -5.60
N LYS A 258 -15.29 -8.44 -5.03
CA LYS A 258 -16.42 -7.91 -5.79
C LYS A 258 -16.12 -6.51 -6.32
N GLU A 259 -15.60 -5.63 -5.47
CA GLU A 259 -15.19 -4.29 -5.88
C GLU A 259 -14.03 -4.34 -6.90
N LEU A 260 -13.09 -5.31 -6.73
CA LEU A 260 -12.04 -5.54 -7.72
C LEU A 260 -12.60 -5.99 -9.08
N GLU A 261 -13.57 -6.88 -9.08
CA GLU A 261 -14.28 -7.32 -10.29
C GLU A 261 -14.94 -6.13 -11.00
N GLU A 262 -15.65 -5.29 -10.26
CA GLU A 262 -16.30 -4.08 -10.79
C GLU A 262 -15.26 -3.10 -11.37
N TYR A 263 -14.13 -2.92 -10.67
CA TYR A 263 -13.03 -2.10 -11.15
C TYR A 263 -12.48 -2.61 -12.48
N ILE A 264 -12.21 -3.92 -12.57
CA ILE A 264 -11.67 -4.56 -13.79
C ILE A 264 -12.65 -4.36 -14.95
N LYS A 265 -13.94 -4.65 -14.75
CA LYS A 265 -14.97 -4.50 -15.78
C LYS A 265 -15.09 -3.07 -16.30
N LYS A 266 -14.87 -2.08 -15.45
CA LYS A 266 -14.98 -0.68 -15.79
C LYS A 266 -13.73 -0.10 -16.47
N ASN A 267 -12.54 -0.55 -16.07
CA ASN A 267 -11.29 0.15 -16.40
C ASN A 267 -10.32 -0.65 -17.28
N ILE A 268 -10.53 -1.96 -17.41
CA ILE A 268 -9.65 -2.82 -18.21
C ILE A 268 -10.39 -3.25 -19.49
N PRO A 269 -9.79 -3.07 -20.67
CA PRO A 269 -10.38 -3.56 -21.91
C PRO A 269 -10.54 -5.09 -21.90
N GLN A 270 -11.65 -5.62 -22.42
CA GLN A 270 -11.92 -7.07 -22.44
C GLN A 270 -10.92 -7.88 -23.27
N CYS A 271 -10.25 -7.24 -24.26
CA CYS A 271 -9.22 -7.88 -25.06
C CYS A 271 -7.92 -8.15 -24.28
N VAL A 272 -7.72 -7.52 -23.12
CA VAL A 272 -6.52 -7.70 -22.30
C VAL A 272 -6.66 -8.97 -21.45
N PRO A 273 -5.78 -9.97 -21.62
CA PRO A 273 -5.82 -11.17 -20.81
C PRO A 273 -5.48 -10.89 -19.33
N LEU A 274 -6.13 -11.59 -18.43
CA LEU A 274 -5.92 -11.48 -17.00
C LEU A 274 -5.26 -12.74 -16.45
N LEU A 275 -4.19 -12.57 -15.69
CA LEU A 275 -3.45 -13.62 -15.00
C LEU A 275 -3.71 -13.48 -13.49
N ILE A 276 -4.33 -14.49 -12.87
CA ILE A 276 -4.80 -14.38 -11.47
C ILE A 276 -4.29 -15.55 -10.63
N PRO A 277 -3.12 -15.41 -9.96
CA PRO A 277 -2.69 -16.33 -8.92
C PRO A 277 -3.56 -16.18 -7.68
N ARG A 278 -4.11 -17.27 -7.16
CA ARG A 278 -4.97 -17.28 -5.97
C ARG A 278 -4.52 -18.31 -4.94
N SER A 279 -5.06 -18.23 -3.74
CA SER A 279 -4.88 -19.29 -2.75
C SER A 279 -5.81 -20.48 -3.05
N ASN A 280 -5.47 -21.63 -2.48
CA ASN A 280 -6.31 -22.85 -2.52
C ASN A 280 -7.70 -22.66 -1.88
N VAL A 281 -7.82 -21.75 -0.89
CA VAL A 281 -9.10 -21.43 -0.21
C VAL A 281 -9.85 -20.27 -0.86
N GLY A 282 -9.27 -19.62 -1.87
CA GLY A 282 -9.90 -18.54 -2.62
C GLY A 282 -11.06 -19.06 -3.48
N THR A 283 -12.20 -18.37 -3.44
CA THR A 283 -13.35 -18.71 -4.30
C THR A 283 -13.07 -18.35 -5.75
N GLU A 284 -13.64 -19.12 -6.69
CA GLU A 284 -13.55 -18.83 -8.14
C GLU A 284 -14.60 -17.84 -8.63
N ASN A 285 -15.43 -17.31 -7.75
CA ASN A 285 -16.57 -16.46 -8.12
C ASN A 285 -16.16 -15.28 -9.00
N MET A 286 -15.15 -14.51 -8.59
CA MET A 286 -14.63 -13.38 -9.37
C MET A 286 -14.12 -13.84 -10.75
N VAL A 287 -13.33 -14.91 -10.80
CA VAL A 287 -12.78 -15.47 -12.04
C VAL A 287 -13.90 -15.87 -13.01
N ASN A 288 -14.90 -16.61 -12.49
CA ASN A 288 -16.04 -17.05 -13.28
C ASN A 288 -16.91 -15.90 -13.78
N ASN A 289 -17.10 -14.87 -12.95
CA ASN A 289 -17.85 -13.67 -13.32
C ASN A 289 -17.13 -12.86 -14.41
N LEU A 290 -15.80 -12.72 -14.31
CA LEU A 290 -14.99 -12.05 -15.32
C LEU A 290 -15.04 -12.82 -16.66
N ARG A 291 -14.92 -14.16 -16.63
CA ARG A 291 -15.08 -15.00 -17.84
C ARG A 291 -16.45 -14.84 -18.46
N LYS A 292 -17.54 -14.87 -17.65
CA LYS A 292 -18.91 -14.61 -18.12
C LYS A 292 -19.09 -13.22 -18.71
N SER A 293 -18.30 -12.26 -18.27
CA SER A 293 -18.30 -10.88 -18.79
C SER A 293 -17.40 -10.70 -20.01
N GLY A 294 -16.85 -11.78 -20.61
CA GLY A 294 -16.08 -11.76 -21.85
C GLY A 294 -14.57 -11.58 -21.69
N PHE A 295 -14.04 -11.56 -20.46
CA PHE A 295 -12.58 -11.49 -20.24
C PHE A 295 -11.92 -12.86 -20.46
N THR A 296 -10.74 -12.86 -21.06
CA THR A 296 -9.84 -14.00 -21.07
C THR A 296 -9.10 -14.07 -19.75
N VAL A 297 -9.40 -15.06 -18.90
CA VAL A 297 -8.81 -15.19 -17.55
C VAL A 297 -8.12 -16.52 -17.38
N SER A 298 -6.81 -16.47 -17.12
CA SER A 298 -6.00 -17.60 -16.63
C SER A 298 -5.87 -17.48 -15.11
N SER A 299 -6.32 -18.48 -14.38
CA SER A 299 -6.24 -18.50 -12.91
C SER A 299 -5.74 -19.84 -12.41
N TRP A 300 -4.88 -19.83 -11.41
CA TRP A 300 -4.28 -21.02 -10.80
C TRP A 300 -4.07 -20.83 -9.29
N ILE A 301 -3.82 -21.94 -8.60
CA ILE A 301 -3.42 -21.92 -7.19
C ILE A 301 -1.92 -21.63 -7.12
N GLY A 302 -1.57 -20.39 -6.84
CA GLY A 302 -0.17 -19.93 -6.76
C GLY A 302 0.43 -20.03 -5.37
N TYR A 303 -0.40 -20.26 -4.33
CA TYR A 303 0.06 -20.46 -2.96
C TYR A 303 -1.00 -21.20 -2.12
N GLN A 304 -0.53 -21.85 -1.06
CA GLN A 304 -1.35 -22.58 -0.12
C GLN A 304 -1.61 -21.75 1.13
N ASN A 305 -2.86 -21.78 1.59
CA ASN A 305 -3.29 -21.32 2.89
C ASN A 305 -3.74 -22.54 3.68
N SER A 306 -3.00 -22.91 4.69
CA SER A 306 -3.27 -24.07 5.54
C SER A 306 -3.52 -23.62 6.98
N ARG A 307 -4.29 -24.42 7.72
CA ARG A 307 -4.47 -24.22 9.15
C ARG A 307 -3.18 -24.51 9.88
N LYS A 308 -2.90 -23.72 10.89
CA LYS A 308 -1.83 -23.97 11.84
C LYS A 308 -2.44 -24.41 13.16
N ILE A 309 -1.94 -25.53 13.69
CA ILE A 309 -2.33 -25.95 15.04
C ILE A 309 -1.60 -25.09 16.04
N VAL A 310 -2.34 -24.41 16.88
CA VAL A 310 -1.82 -23.46 17.85
C VAL A 310 -2.49 -23.73 19.19
N GLN A 311 -1.71 -23.70 20.27
CA GLN A 311 -2.19 -23.62 21.64
C GLN A 311 -1.95 -22.22 22.15
N PHE A 312 -2.96 -21.60 22.71
CA PHE A 312 -2.87 -20.25 23.25
C PHE A 312 -3.77 -20.13 24.49
N ASP A 313 -3.18 -20.25 25.66
CA ASP A 313 -3.89 -20.25 26.94
C ASP A 313 -3.86 -18.89 27.66
N GLY A 314 -3.25 -17.88 27.01
CA GLY A 314 -2.96 -16.60 27.63
C GLY A 314 -3.99 -15.49 27.35
N MET A 315 -5.21 -15.80 26.88
CA MET A 315 -6.25 -14.80 26.64
C MET A 315 -6.86 -14.33 27.96
N GLU A 316 -6.87 -13.01 28.14
CA GLU A 316 -7.56 -12.36 29.25
C GLU A 316 -8.89 -11.78 28.75
N ARG A 317 -9.85 -11.60 29.67
CA ARG A 317 -11.18 -11.14 29.31
C ARG A 317 -11.18 -9.74 28.66
N ASP A 318 -10.28 -8.88 29.14
CA ASP A 318 -10.12 -7.50 28.68
C ASP A 318 -9.20 -7.38 27.44
N ASP A 319 -8.67 -8.50 26.91
CA ASP A 319 -7.93 -8.49 25.66
C ASP A 319 -8.82 -8.16 24.47
N VAL A 320 -8.21 -7.68 23.39
CA VAL A 320 -8.89 -7.45 22.12
C VAL A 320 -8.34 -8.42 21.09
N LEU A 321 -9.21 -9.23 20.50
CA LEU A 321 -8.83 -10.18 19.44
C LEU A 321 -9.01 -9.55 18.06
N LEU A 322 -7.95 -9.51 17.27
CA LEU A 322 -8.00 -9.08 15.87
C LEU A 322 -7.94 -10.28 14.93
N ILE A 323 -9.04 -10.53 14.25
CA ILE A 323 -9.15 -11.56 13.20
C ILE A 323 -8.89 -10.94 11.83
N SER A 324 -7.86 -11.42 11.14
CA SER A 324 -7.36 -10.83 9.92
C SER A 324 -8.05 -11.29 8.63
N SER A 325 -8.73 -12.44 8.65
CA SER A 325 -9.39 -13.01 7.46
C SER A 325 -10.42 -14.07 7.84
N PRO A 326 -11.35 -14.44 6.93
CA PRO A 326 -12.28 -15.55 7.16
C PRO A 326 -11.58 -16.89 7.44
N SER A 327 -10.46 -17.17 6.77
CA SER A 327 -9.68 -18.38 7.04
C SER A 327 -9.04 -18.37 8.42
N SER A 328 -8.64 -17.20 8.93
CA SER A 328 -8.16 -17.06 10.32
C SER A 328 -9.27 -17.26 11.33
N ALA A 329 -10.50 -16.80 11.05
CA ALA A 329 -11.67 -17.03 11.89
C ALA A 329 -11.94 -18.53 12.04
N ARG A 330 -12.10 -19.25 10.92
CA ARG A 330 -12.30 -20.71 10.93
C ARG A 330 -11.16 -21.48 11.59
N SER A 331 -9.93 -21.00 11.49
CA SER A 331 -8.79 -21.65 12.13
C SER A 331 -8.70 -21.35 13.61
N TRP A 332 -9.18 -20.18 14.05
CA TRP A 332 -9.29 -19.83 15.47
C TRP A 332 -10.30 -20.74 16.17
N ASP A 333 -11.49 -20.87 15.58
CA ASP A 333 -12.56 -21.77 16.07
C ASP A 333 -12.11 -23.24 16.06
N TYR A 334 -11.50 -23.71 14.96
CA TYR A 334 -11.00 -25.07 14.85
C TYR A 334 -9.96 -25.44 15.93
N ASN A 335 -9.15 -24.48 16.38
CA ASN A 335 -8.19 -24.67 17.46
C ASN A 335 -8.84 -24.53 18.85
N GLU A 336 -10.15 -24.29 18.92
CA GLU A 336 -10.91 -24.09 20.17
C GLU A 336 -10.28 -22.99 21.05
N LEU A 337 -9.75 -21.93 20.42
CA LEU A 337 -9.05 -20.87 21.14
C LEU A 337 -10.03 -19.93 21.84
N PRO A 338 -9.67 -19.40 23.01
CA PRO A 338 -10.55 -18.53 23.77
C PRO A 338 -10.86 -17.22 23.01
N VAL A 339 -12.08 -16.71 23.20
CA VAL A 339 -12.56 -15.47 22.57
C VAL A 339 -12.84 -14.45 23.67
N PRO A 340 -12.24 -13.25 23.63
CA PRO A 340 -12.48 -12.19 24.61
C PRO A 340 -13.80 -11.46 24.33
N ASP A 341 -14.19 -10.55 25.22
CA ASP A 341 -15.42 -9.76 25.06
C ASP A 341 -15.40 -8.84 23.80
N THR A 342 -14.21 -8.50 23.31
CA THR A 342 -14.05 -7.62 22.14
C THR A 342 -13.29 -8.30 21.00
N VAL A 343 -13.94 -8.40 19.84
CA VAL A 343 -13.35 -8.94 18.60
C VAL A 343 -13.38 -7.89 17.50
N LEU A 344 -12.24 -7.63 16.90
CA LEU A 344 -12.08 -6.76 15.74
C LEU A 344 -11.88 -7.58 14.46
N CYS A 345 -12.51 -7.17 13.38
CA CYS A 345 -12.45 -7.84 12.08
C CYS A 345 -11.78 -6.96 11.02
N MET A 346 -10.93 -7.56 10.21
CA MET A 346 -10.40 -6.89 9.02
C MET A 346 -11.36 -7.07 7.84
N GLY A 347 -12.46 -6.28 7.83
CA GLY A 347 -13.43 -6.23 6.75
C GLY A 347 -14.69 -7.09 7.00
N THR A 348 -15.75 -6.73 6.26
CA THR A 348 -17.10 -7.28 6.42
C THR A 348 -17.20 -8.78 6.14
N THR A 349 -16.39 -9.30 5.22
CA THR A 349 -16.35 -10.76 4.94
C THR A 349 -15.86 -11.56 6.14
N THR A 350 -14.90 -11.01 6.90
CA THR A 350 -14.39 -11.63 8.12
C THR A 350 -15.43 -11.54 9.24
N GLU A 351 -16.11 -10.41 9.35
CA GLU A 351 -17.20 -10.20 10.30
C GLU A 351 -18.32 -11.20 10.09
N THR A 352 -18.80 -11.38 8.84
CA THR A 352 -19.81 -12.37 8.50
C THR A 352 -19.39 -13.80 8.88
N GLU A 353 -18.13 -14.15 8.65
CA GLU A 353 -17.61 -15.46 9.03
C GLU A 353 -17.64 -15.69 10.53
N ILE A 354 -17.20 -14.69 11.33
CA ILE A 354 -17.20 -14.78 12.79
C ILE A 354 -18.62 -14.90 13.34
N GLN A 355 -19.60 -14.19 12.76
CA GLN A 355 -21.00 -14.29 13.17
C GLN A 355 -21.63 -15.65 12.85
N SER A 356 -21.02 -16.44 11.96
CA SER A 356 -21.51 -17.76 11.55
C SER A 356 -20.89 -18.92 12.34
N ILE A 357 -19.83 -18.67 13.09
CA ILE A 357 -19.14 -19.60 13.98
C ILE A 357 -19.66 -19.44 15.41
#